data_84dc90be6422c1457ca6d343835b99af
#
_entry.id   84dc90be6422c1457ca6d343835b99af
#
_cell.length_a   1.000
_cell.length_b   1.000
_cell.length_c   1.000
_cell.angle_alpha   90.00
_cell.angle_beta   90.00
_cell.angle_gamma   90.00
#
_symmetry.space_group_name_H-M   'P 1'
#
loop_
_entity.id
_entity.type
_entity.pdbx_description
1 polymer ?
#
loop_
_entity_poly.entity_id
_entity_poly.type
_entity_poly.pdbx_seq_one_letter_code
_entity_poly.pdbx_strand_id
1 'polypeptide(L)'
;GAVAINAEEPPLVRIGAPRHDRNQPYMPQFLAARHGFAQLVEVAREYGVKVLYEIHVGTVAVSCSRALELLRDLDPAHIGAIYDVPNMLRVGLEDARMGMEILGPYLAHCHIGNGTPVEGGLDEESGRKKWQWQFSDVREGVADIPQIVGDLKAVGYAGCLSLEEFGPGDDATKISEQGAWLRRWM
;
A
#
# COMPACT_ATOMS: atom_id res chain seq x y z
N GLY A 1 8.34 13.95 -12.94
CA GLY A 1 6.97 14.31 -13.30
C GLY A 1 6.16 13.07 -13.64
N ALA A 2 4.88 13.05 -13.29
CA ALA A 2 3.97 11.98 -13.65
C ALA A 2 3.68 12.04 -15.15
N VAL A 3 3.63 10.88 -15.80
CA VAL A 3 3.27 10.75 -17.22
C VAL A 3 2.06 9.84 -17.30
N ALA A 4 0.98 10.30 -17.94
CA ALA A 4 -0.16 9.46 -18.22
C ALA A 4 0.20 8.39 -19.24
N ILE A 5 -0.03 7.12 -18.90
CA ILE A 5 0.11 6.00 -19.83
C ILE A 5 -1.12 5.92 -20.76
N ASN A 6 -2.27 6.36 -20.23
CA ASN A 6 -3.51 6.51 -20.98
C ASN A 6 -3.96 7.97 -20.90
N ALA A 7 -4.26 8.61 -22.05
CA ALA A 7 -4.67 10.01 -22.10
C ALA A 7 -6.05 10.27 -21.46
N GLU A 8 -6.83 9.23 -21.20
CA GLU A 8 -8.16 9.32 -20.57
C GLU A 8 -8.09 9.26 -19.03
N GLU A 9 -6.94 8.87 -18.45
CA GLU A 9 -6.75 8.76 -17.01
C GLU A 9 -5.76 9.81 -16.50
N PRO A 10 -6.00 10.42 -15.32
CA PRO A 10 -5.06 11.38 -14.75
C PRO A 10 -3.74 10.68 -14.38
N PRO A 11 -2.59 11.35 -14.55
CA PRO A 11 -1.31 10.85 -14.06
C PRO A 11 -1.37 10.60 -12.56
N LEU A 12 -0.79 9.49 -12.12
CA LEU A 12 -0.75 9.09 -10.72
C LEU A 12 0.53 9.57 -10.03
N VAL A 13 0.41 10.12 -8.84
CA VAL A 13 1.55 10.60 -8.03
C VAL A 13 1.51 9.93 -6.66
N ARG A 14 2.45 9.01 -6.39
CA ARG A 14 2.56 8.35 -5.08
C ARG A 14 3.12 9.31 -4.03
N ILE A 15 2.51 9.29 -2.87
CA ILE A 15 2.98 9.96 -1.66
C ILE A 15 2.91 9.02 -0.46
N GLY A 16 3.73 9.31 0.58
CA GLY A 16 3.62 8.68 1.89
C GLY A 16 2.84 9.56 2.86
N ALA A 17 2.23 8.94 3.88
CA ALA A 17 1.76 9.69 5.05
C ALA A 17 2.94 10.03 5.97
N PRO A 18 2.79 11.06 6.84
CA PRO A 18 3.77 11.35 7.88
C PRO A 18 4.02 10.12 8.76
N ARG A 19 5.26 9.91 9.17
CA ARG A 19 5.60 8.90 10.16
C ARG A 19 4.99 9.27 11.50
N HIS A 20 4.55 8.25 12.24
CA HIS A 20 4.08 8.42 13.60
C HIS A 20 5.27 8.70 14.54
N ASP A 21 5.32 9.88 15.12
CA ASP A 21 6.26 10.20 16.22
C ASP A 21 5.67 9.70 17.54
N ARG A 22 6.30 8.70 18.13
CA ARG A 22 5.89 8.09 19.40
C ARG A 22 6.01 9.02 20.61
N ASN A 23 6.75 10.12 20.48
CA ASN A 23 6.93 11.13 21.53
C ASN A 23 5.83 12.20 21.53
N GLN A 24 4.92 12.14 20.57
CA GLN A 24 3.82 13.09 20.42
C GLN A 24 2.45 12.38 20.52
N PRO A 25 1.40 13.05 21.01
CA PRO A 25 0.05 12.50 20.96
C PRO A 25 -0.36 12.15 19.53
N TYR A 26 -1.02 11.01 19.37
CA TYR A 26 -1.39 10.50 18.04
C TYR A 26 -2.39 11.39 17.28
N MET A 27 -3.48 11.80 17.94
CA MET A 27 -4.57 12.52 17.26
C MET A 27 -4.16 13.84 16.61
N PRO A 28 -3.33 14.71 17.25
CA PRO A 28 -2.83 15.91 16.56
C PRO A 28 -2.07 15.61 15.29
N GLN A 29 -1.25 14.54 15.27
CA GLN A 29 -0.50 14.11 14.08
C GLN A 29 -1.43 13.63 12.97
N PHE A 30 -2.44 12.83 13.33
CA PHE A 30 -3.45 12.35 12.38
C PHE A 30 -4.26 13.50 11.76
N LEU A 31 -4.71 14.46 12.58
CA LEU A 31 -5.46 15.61 12.10
C LEU A 31 -4.60 16.53 11.22
N ALA A 32 -3.32 16.71 11.55
CA ALA A 32 -2.38 17.46 10.72
C ALA A 32 -2.18 16.78 9.35
N ALA A 33 -2.03 15.44 9.33
CA ALA A 33 -1.96 14.68 8.09
C ALA A 33 -3.23 14.86 7.25
N ARG A 34 -4.41 14.72 7.86
CA ARG A 34 -5.69 14.90 7.17
C ARG A 34 -5.82 16.30 6.54
N HIS A 35 -5.39 17.34 7.26
CA HIS A 35 -5.37 18.70 6.73
C HIS A 35 -4.40 18.83 5.53
N GLY A 36 -3.20 18.24 5.63
CA GLY A 36 -2.23 18.23 4.53
C GLY A 36 -2.77 17.50 3.29
N PHE A 37 -3.48 16.38 3.45
CA PHE A 37 -4.10 15.67 2.33
C PHE A 37 -5.22 16.50 1.68
N ALA A 38 -6.01 17.24 2.46
CA ALA A 38 -7.01 18.15 1.90
C ALA A 38 -6.36 19.24 1.02
N GLN A 39 -5.24 19.80 1.46
CA GLN A 39 -4.48 20.75 0.64
C GLN A 39 -3.91 20.11 -0.63
N LEU A 40 -3.40 18.89 -0.54
CA LEU A 40 -2.89 18.15 -1.70
C LEU A 40 -3.95 17.86 -2.75
N VAL A 41 -5.19 17.60 -2.34
CA VAL A 41 -6.31 17.39 -3.29
C VAL A 41 -6.58 18.65 -4.11
N GLU A 42 -6.51 19.84 -3.52
CA GLU A 42 -6.68 21.09 -4.27
C GLU A 42 -5.56 21.27 -5.31
N VAL A 43 -4.31 20.99 -4.93
CA VAL A 43 -3.18 21.00 -5.86
C VAL A 43 -3.35 19.93 -6.95
N ALA A 44 -3.76 18.72 -6.58
CA ALA A 44 -3.99 17.63 -7.54
C ALA A 44 -5.06 18.00 -8.57
N ARG A 45 -6.13 18.68 -8.14
CA ARG A 45 -7.19 19.19 -9.02
C ARG A 45 -6.65 20.24 -9.99
N GLU A 46 -5.84 21.18 -9.51
CA GLU A 46 -5.24 22.24 -10.34
C GLU A 46 -4.35 21.67 -11.45
N TYR A 47 -3.56 20.62 -11.14
CA TYR A 47 -2.64 20.02 -12.09
C TYR A 47 -3.21 18.82 -12.86
N GLY A 48 -4.48 18.46 -12.66
CA GLY A 48 -5.11 17.35 -13.36
C GLY A 48 -4.44 15.99 -13.06
N VAL A 49 -3.97 15.80 -11.82
CA VAL A 49 -3.34 14.56 -11.37
C VAL A 49 -4.17 13.88 -10.28
N LYS A 50 -3.91 12.59 -10.02
CA LYS A 50 -4.44 11.89 -8.87
C LYS A 50 -3.30 11.51 -7.91
N VAL A 51 -3.41 11.96 -6.67
CA VAL A 51 -2.45 11.64 -5.62
C VAL A 51 -2.82 10.28 -5.01
N LEU A 52 -1.84 9.41 -4.86
CA LEU A 52 -2.00 8.10 -4.24
C LEU A 52 -1.26 8.04 -2.92
N TYR A 53 -2.02 7.89 -1.83
CA TYR A 53 -1.49 7.63 -0.51
C TYR A 53 -1.14 6.14 -0.36
N GLU A 54 0.10 5.80 -0.10
CA GLU A 54 0.48 4.44 0.21
C GLU A 54 0.24 4.11 1.69
N ILE A 55 -0.55 3.06 1.95
CA ILE A 55 -0.76 2.53 3.30
C ILE A 55 0.52 1.80 3.73
N HIS A 56 1.31 2.43 4.60
CA HIS A 56 2.66 1.99 4.90
C HIS A 56 2.92 1.87 6.41
N VAL A 57 3.73 0.87 6.79
CA VAL A 57 4.16 0.67 8.18
C VAL A 57 4.82 1.91 8.76
N GLY A 58 4.55 2.19 10.04
CA GLY A 58 5.17 3.30 10.77
C GLY A 58 4.63 4.68 10.45
N THR A 59 3.56 4.79 9.65
CA THR A 59 2.85 6.04 9.38
C THR A 59 1.70 6.26 10.36
N VAL A 60 1.04 7.42 10.28
CA VAL A 60 -0.13 7.75 11.11
C VAL A 60 -1.40 7.00 10.68
N ALA A 61 -1.40 6.35 9.51
CA ALA A 61 -2.54 5.56 9.04
C ALA A 61 -2.03 4.28 8.37
N VAL A 62 -2.02 3.17 9.09
CA VAL A 62 -1.35 1.91 8.73
C VAL A 62 -2.30 0.81 8.29
N SER A 63 -3.61 1.08 8.21
CA SER A 63 -4.63 0.12 7.81
C SER A 63 -5.66 0.76 6.89
N CYS A 64 -6.47 -0.05 6.21
CA CYS A 64 -7.51 0.44 5.32
C CYS A 64 -8.56 1.29 6.06
N SER A 65 -8.96 0.86 7.26
CA SER A 65 -9.87 1.64 8.12
C SER A 65 -9.31 3.02 8.46
N ARG A 66 -8.02 3.10 8.79
CA ARG A 66 -7.38 4.39 9.10
C ARG A 66 -7.14 5.23 7.85
N ALA A 67 -6.82 4.60 6.73
CA ALA A 67 -6.73 5.28 5.44
C ALA A 67 -8.09 5.88 5.04
N LEU A 68 -9.18 5.13 5.21
CA LEU A 68 -10.51 5.67 4.95
C LEU A 68 -10.82 6.88 5.84
N GLU A 69 -10.53 6.85 7.14
CA GLU A 69 -10.73 8.02 8.03
C GLU A 69 -9.90 9.24 7.60
N LEU A 70 -8.72 8.99 7.01
CA LEU A 70 -7.87 10.06 6.48
C LEU A 70 -8.46 10.69 5.20
N LEU A 71 -9.10 9.89 4.34
CA LEU A 71 -9.49 10.26 2.99
C LEU A 71 -10.99 10.53 2.79
N ARG A 72 -11.88 9.99 3.62
CA ARG A 72 -13.32 9.88 3.39
C ARG A 72 -14.09 11.15 3.01
N ASP A 73 -13.57 12.33 3.32
CA ASP A 73 -14.23 13.61 2.97
C ASP A 73 -13.52 14.29 1.78
N LEU A 74 -12.59 13.62 1.13
CA LEU A 74 -11.83 14.12 -0.01
C LEU A 74 -12.37 13.51 -1.32
N ASP A 75 -12.17 14.23 -2.42
CA ASP A 75 -12.66 13.81 -3.72
C ASP A 75 -11.83 12.62 -4.27
N PRO A 76 -12.41 11.42 -4.43
CA PRO A 76 -11.67 10.25 -4.92
C PRO A 76 -11.22 10.39 -6.39
N ALA A 77 -11.69 11.38 -7.13
CA ALA A 77 -11.15 11.68 -8.46
C ALA A 77 -9.70 12.18 -8.39
N HIS A 78 -9.32 12.84 -7.31
CA HIS A 78 -8.00 13.47 -7.13
C HIS A 78 -7.14 12.84 -6.05
N ILE A 79 -7.69 11.91 -5.25
CA ILE A 79 -6.93 11.16 -4.25
C ILE A 79 -7.41 9.72 -4.17
N GLY A 80 -6.47 8.82 -3.86
CA GLY A 80 -6.77 7.41 -3.61
C GLY A 80 -5.73 6.78 -2.70
N ALA A 81 -5.91 5.52 -2.38
CA ALA A 81 -5.00 4.72 -1.59
C ALA A 81 -4.34 3.64 -2.46
N ILE A 82 -3.09 3.33 -2.13
CA ILE A 82 -2.40 2.13 -2.57
C ILE A 82 -2.59 1.08 -1.49
N TYR A 83 -3.23 -0.03 -1.83
CA TYR A 83 -3.24 -1.24 -1.02
C TYR A 83 -1.91 -1.96 -1.23
N ASP A 84 -1.04 -1.90 -0.24
CA ASP A 84 0.30 -2.48 -0.31
C ASP A 84 0.32 -3.80 0.47
N VAL A 85 0.36 -4.92 -0.24
CA VAL A 85 0.29 -6.25 0.35
C VAL A 85 1.40 -6.49 1.38
N PRO A 86 2.71 -6.25 1.08
CA PRO A 86 3.76 -6.41 2.07
C PRO A 86 3.56 -5.61 3.34
N ASN A 87 3.05 -4.37 3.24
CA ASN A 87 2.78 -3.55 4.41
C ASN A 87 1.58 -4.07 5.21
N MET A 88 0.51 -4.52 4.55
CA MET A 88 -0.66 -5.09 5.22
C MET A 88 -0.32 -6.36 6.00
N LEU A 89 0.55 -7.22 5.47
CA LEU A 89 1.05 -8.41 6.18
C LEU A 89 1.83 -8.07 7.46
N ARG A 90 2.48 -6.92 7.50
CA ARG A 90 3.36 -6.49 8.62
C ARG A 90 2.60 -5.80 9.75
N VAL A 91 1.57 -5.08 9.47
CA VAL A 91 0.84 -4.24 10.43
C VAL A 91 -0.67 -4.43 10.39
N GLY A 92 -1.20 -4.95 9.28
CA GLY A 92 -2.63 -5.14 9.09
C GLY A 92 -3.11 -6.39 9.82
N LEU A 93 -4.20 -6.23 10.57
CA LEU A 93 -5.01 -7.35 11.08
C LEU A 93 -6.37 -7.38 10.38
N GLU A 94 -6.52 -6.57 9.34
CA GLU A 94 -7.73 -6.53 8.53
C GLU A 94 -7.66 -7.63 7.47
N ASP A 95 -8.75 -8.38 7.30
CA ASP A 95 -8.91 -9.27 6.16
C ASP A 95 -8.77 -8.49 4.86
N ALA A 96 -8.09 -9.06 3.86
CA ALA A 96 -7.76 -8.36 2.62
C ALA A 96 -9.02 -7.88 1.89
N ARG A 97 -10.01 -8.75 1.74
CA ARG A 97 -11.29 -8.42 1.12
C ARG A 97 -12.02 -7.30 1.85
N MET A 98 -12.11 -7.43 3.18
CA MET A 98 -12.74 -6.40 4.03
C MET A 98 -12.01 -5.06 3.90
N GLY A 99 -10.68 -5.05 3.92
CA GLY A 99 -9.89 -3.83 3.76
C GLY A 99 -10.12 -3.14 2.40
N MET A 100 -10.20 -3.91 1.32
CA MET A 100 -10.50 -3.40 -0.02
C MET A 100 -11.91 -2.82 -0.10
N GLU A 101 -12.91 -3.48 0.50
CA GLU A 101 -14.29 -2.98 0.57
C GLU A 101 -14.40 -1.70 1.41
N ILE A 102 -13.64 -1.59 2.52
CA ILE A 102 -13.56 -0.39 3.35
C ILE A 102 -13.01 0.79 2.54
N LEU A 103 -11.97 0.58 1.74
CA LEU A 103 -11.41 1.64 0.89
C LEU A 103 -12.39 2.10 -0.19
N GLY A 104 -13.19 1.19 -0.73
CA GLY A 104 -14.20 1.51 -1.74
C GLY A 104 -13.64 2.35 -2.91
N PRO A 105 -14.18 3.55 -3.19
CA PRO A 105 -13.74 4.37 -4.32
C PRO A 105 -12.33 4.94 -4.18
N TYR A 106 -11.73 4.84 -3.00
CA TYR A 106 -10.34 5.25 -2.76
C TYR A 106 -9.33 4.15 -3.10
N LEU A 107 -9.74 2.90 -3.33
CA LEU A 107 -8.84 1.84 -3.79
C LEU A 107 -8.39 2.14 -5.22
N ALA A 108 -7.22 2.74 -5.37
CA ALA A 108 -6.78 3.29 -6.65
C ALA A 108 -5.55 2.60 -7.23
N HIS A 109 -4.80 1.86 -6.42
CA HIS A 109 -3.64 1.10 -6.86
C HIS A 109 -3.36 -0.05 -5.89
N CYS A 110 -2.64 -1.08 -6.36
CA CYS A 110 -2.22 -2.18 -5.52
C CYS A 110 -0.75 -2.55 -5.81
N HIS A 111 0.06 -2.61 -4.75
CA HIS A 111 1.37 -3.20 -4.79
C HIS A 111 1.26 -4.69 -4.43
N ILE A 112 1.80 -5.55 -5.28
CA ILE A 112 1.88 -6.98 -5.07
C ILE A 112 3.30 -7.35 -4.70
N GLY A 113 3.46 -7.93 -3.55
CA GLY A 113 4.72 -8.46 -3.05
C GLY A 113 4.45 -9.48 -1.95
N ASN A 114 5.47 -10.21 -1.54
CA ASN A 114 5.35 -11.21 -0.50
C ASN A 114 6.57 -11.20 0.43
N GLY A 115 6.51 -11.96 1.49
CA GLY A 115 7.58 -12.10 2.44
C GLY A 115 7.13 -12.87 3.68
N THR A 116 8.05 -13.01 4.63
CA THR A 116 7.81 -13.75 5.86
C THR A 116 8.57 -13.12 7.04
N PRO A 117 8.06 -13.19 8.27
CA PRO A 117 8.84 -12.84 9.44
C PRO A 117 9.91 -13.93 9.69
N VAL A 118 11.15 -13.48 9.91
CA VAL A 118 12.28 -14.35 10.24
C VAL A 118 12.93 -13.90 11.55
N GLU A 119 13.61 -14.82 12.23
CA GLU A 119 14.36 -14.48 13.44
C GLU A 119 15.54 -13.55 13.11
N GLY A 120 15.60 -12.40 13.77
CA GLY A 120 16.66 -11.39 13.65
C GLY A 120 17.68 -11.41 14.79
N GLY A 121 17.80 -12.55 15.49
CA GLY A 121 18.66 -12.70 16.67
C GLY A 121 18.00 -12.22 17.97
N LEU A 122 18.81 -11.94 18.97
CA LEU A 122 18.36 -11.47 20.28
C LEU A 122 18.57 -9.95 20.42
N ASP A 123 17.71 -9.34 21.17
CA ASP A 123 17.90 -7.99 21.67
C ASP A 123 18.89 -8.04 22.83
N GLU A 124 19.99 -7.30 22.75
CA GLU A 124 21.09 -7.39 23.72
C GLU A 124 20.67 -6.89 25.12
N GLU A 125 19.77 -5.93 25.19
CA GLU A 125 19.32 -5.33 26.45
C GLU A 125 18.24 -6.18 27.13
N SER A 126 17.23 -6.60 26.37
CA SER A 126 16.05 -7.30 26.91
C SER A 126 16.14 -8.82 26.82
N GLY A 127 17.06 -9.38 26.04
CA GLY A 127 17.16 -10.82 25.75
C GLY A 127 16.01 -11.34 24.88
N ARG A 128 15.13 -10.47 24.37
CA ARG A 128 14.00 -10.88 23.52
C ARG A 128 14.48 -11.27 22.14
N LYS A 129 13.79 -12.26 21.52
CA LYS A 129 13.91 -12.49 20.08
C LYS A 129 13.45 -11.27 19.29
N LYS A 130 14.27 -10.82 18.35
CA LYS A 130 13.90 -9.86 17.30
C LYS A 130 13.30 -10.58 16.13
N TRP A 131 12.30 -9.97 15.51
CA TRP A 131 11.71 -10.44 14.27
C TRP A 131 11.97 -9.41 13.19
N GLN A 132 12.37 -9.87 12.01
CA GLN A 132 12.61 -9.05 10.83
C GLN A 132 11.70 -9.51 9.71
N TRP A 133 11.36 -8.59 8.83
CA TRP A 133 10.64 -8.92 7.60
C TRP A 133 11.65 -9.26 6.51
N GLN A 134 11.50 -10.42 5.89
CA GLN A 134 12.27 -10.83 4.72
C GLN A 134 11.34 -10.87 3.53
N PHE A 135 11.64 -10.06 2.51
CA PHE A 135 10.94 -10.12 1.23
C PHE A 135 11.28 -11.41 0.50
N SER A 136 10.33 -11.93 -0.24
CA SER A 136 10.46 -13.15 -1.03
C SER A 136 9.75 -13.01 -2.37
N ASP A 137 9.99 -13.97 -3.25
CA ASP A 137 9.19 -14.16 -4.45
C ASP A 137 7.69 -14.14 -4.13
N VAL A 138 6.86 -13.60 -5.03
CA VAL A 138 5.40 -13.50 -4.83
C VAL A 138 4.72 -14.86 -4.62
N ARG A 139 5.38 -15.94 -5.05
CA ARG A 139 4.93 -17.33 -4.88
C ARG A 139 5.26 -17.90 -3.50
N GLU A 140 6.19 -17.25 -2.79
CA GLU A 140 6.77 -17.72 -1.53
C GLU A 140 6.54 -16.67 -0.43
N GLY A 141 6.00 -17.03 0.67
CA GLY A 141 5.73 -16.11 1.77
C GLY A 141 4.35 -16.31 2.37
N VAL A 142 3.93 -15.38 3.22
CA VAL A 142 2.71 -15.57 4.02
C VAL A 142 1.44 -15.05 3.33
N ALA A 143 1.55 -14.30 2.23
CA ALA A 143 0.40 -13.84 1.47
C ALA A 143 -0.10 -14.91 0.50
N ASP A 144 -1.40 -15.17 0.50
CA ASP A 144 -2.07 -15.88 -0.58
C ASP A 144 -2.37 -14.90 -1.72
N ILE A 145 -1.39 -14.73 -2.62
CA ILE A 145 -1.50 -13.77 -3.74
C ILE A 145 -2.65 -14.13 -4.70
N PRO A 146 -2.91 -15.40 -5.05
CA PRO A 146 -4.09 -15.78 -5.81
C PRO A 146 -5.41 -15.33 -5.17
N GLN A 147 -5.54 -15.50 -3.85
CA GLN A 147 -6.72 -15.04 -3.11
C GLN A 147 -6.85 -13.51 -3.17
N ILE A 148 -5.76 -12.79 -2.94
CA ILE A 148 -5.73 -11.31 -2.99
C ILE A 148 -6.14 -10.80 -4.37
N VAL A 149 -5.66 -11.41 -5.46
CA VAL A 149 -6.08 -11.06 -6.82
C VAL A 149 -7.56 -11.36 -7.05
N GLY A 150 -8.04 -12.49 -6.51
CA GLY A 150 -9.47 -12.83 -6.49
C GLY A 150 -10.32 -11.79 -5.76
N ASP A 151 -9.85 -11.30 -4.62
CA ASP A 151 -10.51 -10.26 -3.82
C ASP A 151 -10.56 -8.92 -4.57
N LEU A 152 -9.46 -8.51 -5.22
CA LEU A 152 -9.42 -7.33 -6.07
C LEU A 152 -10.47 -7.39 -7.19
N LYS A 153 -10.58 -8.53 -7.89
CA LYS A 153 -11.60 -8.73 -8.92
C LYS A 153 -13.01 -8.63 -8.34
N ALA A 154 -13.22 -9.25 -7.20
CA ALA A 154 -14.54 -9.31 -6.57
C ALA A 154 -15.03 -7.95 -6.03
N VAL A 155 -14.11 -7.00 -5.69
CA VAL A 155 -14.48 -5.60 -5.39
C VAL A 155 -14.58 -4.72 -6.64
N GLY A 156 -14.37 -5.28 -7.83
CA GLY A 156 -14.45 -4.54 -9.09
C GLY A 156 -13.20 -3.69 -9.39
N TYR A 157 -12.07 -4.01 -8.78
CA TYR A 157 -10.83 -3.31 -9.09
C TYR A 157 -10.37 -3.61 -10.52
N ALA A 158 -10.17 -2.56 -11.32
CA ALA A 158 -9.76 -2.64 -12.73
C ALA A 158 -8.43 -1.91 -13.00
N GLY A 159 -7.73 -1.46 -11.94
CA GLY A 159 -6.46 -0.75 -12.06
C GLY A 159 -5.25 -1.66 -12.27
N CYS A 160 -4.08 -1.06 -12.31
CA CYS A 160 -2.82 -1.78 -12.45
C CYS A 160 -2.36 -2.42 -11.13
N LEU A 161 -1.67 -3.55 -11.25
CA LEU A 161 -0.90 -4.16 -10.18
C LEU A 161 0.59 -3.86 -10.41
N SER A 162 1.28 -3.33 -9.41
CA SER A 162 2.73 -3.15 -9.43
C SER A 162 3.40 -4.25 -8.62
N LEU A 163 4.35 -4.95 -9.23
CA LEU A 163 5.20 -5.89 -8.51
C LEU A 163 6.20 -5.10 -7.66
N GLU A 164 6.18 -5.34 -6.35
CA GLU A 164 7.09 -4.74 -5.37
C GLU A 164 7.82 -5.83 -4.60
N GLU A 165 8.98 -6.26 -5.15
CA GLU A 165 9.77 -7.36 -4.61
C GLU A 165 11.22 -6.91 -4.40
N PHE A 166 11.64 -6.83 -3.13
CA PHE A 166 12.95 -6.34 -2.69
C PHE A 166 13.91 -7.46 -2.25
N GLY A 167 13.57 -8.72 -2.50
CA GLY A 167 14.44 -9.85 -2.21
C GLY A 167 15.67 -9.90 -3.13
N PRO A 168 16.60 -10.80 -2.87
CA PRO A 168 17.79 -10.98 -3.69
C PRO A 168 17.43 -11.50 -5.10
N GLY A 169 18.32 -11.27 -6.07
CA GLY A 169 18.20 -11.78 -7.43
C GLY A 169 18.21 -10.69 -8.50
N ASP A 170 18.18 -11.11 -9.76
CA ASP A 170 18.16 -10.22 -10.90
C ASP A 170 16.76 -9.66 -11.17
N ASP A 171 16.62 -8.35 -11.20
CA ASP A 171 15.32 -7.68 -11.31
C ASP A 171 14.60 -7.99 -12.65
N ALA A 172 15.34 -8.14 -13.75
CA ALA A 172 14.74 -8.48 -15.04
C ALA A 172 14.13 -9.89 -15.02
N THR A 173 14.82 -10.85 -14.39
CA THR A 173 14.32 -12.20 -14.18
C THR A 173 13.07 -12.20 -13.28
N LYS A 174 13.11 -11.48 -12.16
CA LYS A 174 11.97 -11.34 -11.25
C LYS A 174 10.73 -10.79 -11.98
N ILE A 175 10.88 -9.69 -12.71
CA ILE A 175 9.78 -9.07 -13.47
C ILE A 175 9.22 -10.06 -14.51
N SER A 176 10.09 -10.76 -15.22
CA SER A 176 9.66 -11.72 -16.23
C SER A 176 8.89 -12.90 -15.63
N GLU A 177 9.50 -13.59 -14.67
CA GLU A 177 8.94 -14.84 -14.11
C GLU A 177 7.74 -14.59 -13.19
N GLN A 178 7.89 -13.68 -12.25
CA GLN A 178 6.81 -13.39 -11.28
C GLN A 178 5.65 -12.67 -11.97
N GLY A 179 5.93 -11.77 -12.91
CA GLY A 179 4.91 -11.14 -13.74
C GLY A 179 4.17 -12.16 -14.63
N ALA A 180 4.88 -13.15 -15.19
CA ALA A 180 4.23 -14.23 -15.95
C ALA A 180 3.35 -15.12 -15.05
N TRP A 181 3.78 -15.36 -13.82
CA TRP A 181 2.99 -16.13 -12.86
C TRP A 181 1.74 -15.35 -12.40
N LEU A 182 1.87 -14.07 -12.08
CA LEU A 182 0.74 -13.20 -11.68
C LEU A 182 -0.35 -13.14 -12.74
N ARG A 183 0.02 -13.03 -14.03
CA ARG A 183 -0.93 -12.99 -15.14
C ARG A 183 -1.86 -14.19 -15.25
N ARG A 184 -1.54 -15.32 -14.61
CA ARG A 184 -2.46 -16.48 -14.56
C ARG A 184 -3.69 -16.23 -13.69
N TRP A 185 -3.61 -15.28 -12.77
CA TRP A 185 -4.65 -14.96 -11.80
C TRP A 185 -5.43 -13.70 -12.18
N MET A 186 -4.88 -12.90 -13.07
CA MET A 186 -5.53 -11.71 -13.63
C MET A 186 -6.54 -12.12 -14.72
#